data_1d01fedf710b28e76b4e8a28fe286daf
#
_entry.id   1d01fedf710b28e76b4e8a28fe286daf
#
_cell.length_a   1.000
_cell.length_b   1.000
_cell.length_c   1.000
_cell.angle_alpha   90.00
_cell.angle_beta   90.00
_cell.angle_gamma   90.00
#
_symmetry.space_group_name_H-M   'P 1'
#
loop_
_entity.id
_entity.type
_entity.pdbx_description
1 polymer ?
#
loop_
_entity_poly.entity_id
_entity_poly.type
_entity_poly.pdbx_seq_one_letter_code
_entity_poly.pdbx_strand_id
1 'polypeptide(L)' 'MICPECGLETRVGTCWVEVSGDDRPDTATRVVRVQQLLCRNPRCPKMDREVGQARCVLYPPEEAQ' A
#
# COMPACT_ATOMS: atom_id res chain seq x y z
N MET A 1 -10.16 0.08 -1.22
CA MET A 1 -10.07 0.22 -2.69
C MET A 1 -10.96 -0.82 -3.36
N ILE A 2 -11.53 -0.47 -4.48
CA ILE A 2 -12.41 -1.36 -5.23
C ILE A 2 -11.67 -1.85 -6.47
N CYS A 3 -11.81 -3.16 -6.75
CA CYS A 3 -11.20 -3.75 -7.94
C CYS A 3 -11.77 -3.10 -9.21
N PRO A 4 -10.92 -2.58 -10.11
CA PRO A 4 -11.43 -1.92 -11.32
C PRO A 4 -12.08 -2.87 -12.31
N GLU A 5 -11.86 -4.17 -12.16
CA GLU A 5 -12.42 -5.15 -13.10
C GLU A 5 -13.82 -5.61 -12.72
N CYS A 6 -14.09 -5.80 -11.43
CA CYS A 6 -15.36 -6.38 -10.98
C CYS A 6 -16.14 -5.51 -10.02
N GLY A 7 -15.56 -4.45 -9.51
CA GLY A 7 -16.24 -3.52 -8.62
C GLY A 7 -16.42 -3.99 -7.19
N LEU A 8 -15.86 -5.14 -6.83
CA LEU A 8 -15.87 -5.60 -5.45
C LEU A 8 -14.70 -5.02 -4.69
N GLU A 9 -14.88 -4.90 -3.38
CA GLU A 9 -13.84 -4.38 -2.52
C GLU A 9 -12.67 -5.37 -2.46
N THR A 10 -11.44 -4.83 -2.49
CA THR A 10 -10.23 -5.63 -2.45
C THR A 10 -9.93 -6.08 -1.03
N ARG A 11 -9.05 -7.07 -0.91
CA ARG A 11 -8.52 -7.49 0.38
C ARG A 11 -7.03 -7.15 0.47
N VAL A 12 -6.54 -7.03 1.69
CA VAL A 12 -5.12 -6.78 1.92
C VAL A 12 -4.37 -8.10 1.83
N GLY A 13 -3.36 -8.13 0.98
CA GLY A 13 -2.45 -9.27 0.89
C GLY A 13 -1.22 -9.06 1.77
N THR A 14 -0.05 -8.98 1.13
CA THR A 14 1.21 -8.76 1.83
C THR A 14 1.34 -7.30 2.25
N CYS A 15 1.89 -7.08 3.44
CA CYS A 15 2.24 -5.75 3.93
C CYS A 15 3.74 -5.69 4.15
N TRP A 16 4.33 -4.51 3.89
CA TRP A 16 5.74 -4.29 4.21
C TRP A 16 5.94 -2.81 4.52
N VAL A 17 7.13 -2.50 5.04
CA VAL A 17 7.50 -1.14 5.38
C VAL A 17 8.71 -0.77 4.53
N GLU A 18 8.65 0.41 3.93
CA GLU A 18 9.76 0.98 3.17
C GLU A 18 10.35 2.14 3.97
N VAL A 19 11.68 2.13 4.11
CA VAL A 19 12.40 3.18 4.80
C VAL A 19 13.36 3.82 3.82
N SER A 20 13.37 5.15 3.77
CA SER A 20 14.27 5.88 2.89
C SER A 20 14.88 7.06 3.64
N GLY A 21 16.07 7.47 3.21
CA GLY A 21 16.76 8.63 3.76
C GLY A 21 17.53 8.39 5.03
N ASP A 22 17.55 7.16 5.54
CA ASP A 22 18.18 6.86 6.83
C ASP A 22 19.70 6.69 6.73
N ASP A 23 20.24 6.57 5.52
CA ASP A 23 21.67 6.39 5.29
C ASP A 23 22.40 7.71 5.01
N ARG A 24 21.69 8.84 5.02
CA ARG A 24 22.27 10.14 4.73
C ARG A 24 21.83 11.16 5.77
N PRO A 25 22.78 11.87 6.37
CA PRO A 25 22.45 12.86 7.40
C PRO A 25 21.71 14.09 6.88
N ASP A 26 21.85 14.38 5.58
CA ASP A 26 21.21 15.54 4.96
C ASP A 26 19.83 15.20 4.37
N THR A 27 19.41 13.95 4.45
CA THR A 27 18.12 13.49 3.91
C THR A 27 17.21 13.08 5.05
N ALA A 28 16.01 13.63 5.07
CA ALA A 28 15.05 13.30 6.11
C ALA A 28 14.61 11.84 5.99
N THR A 29 14.59 11.12 7.10
CA THR A 29 14.11 9.75 7.14
C THR A 29 12.62 9.72 6.88
N ARG A 30 12.20 8.79 6.03
CA ARG A 30 10.80 8.60 5.71
C ARG A 30 10.46 7.12 5.81
N VAL A 31 9.39 6.83 6.54
CA VAL A 31 8.90 5.47 6.74
C VAL A 31 7.51 5.38 6.16
N VAL A 32 7.30 4.45 5.24
CA VAL A 32 6.02 4.26 4.55
C VAL A 32 5.59 2.81 4.69
N ARG A 33 4.36 2.62 5.13
CA ARG A 33 3.76 1.29 5.17
C ARG A 33 3.02 1.06 3.86
N VAL A 34 3.32 -0.05 3.21
CA VAL A 34 2.69 -0.42 1.94
C VAL A 34 1.85 -1.67 2.14
N GLN A 35 0.62 -1.63 1.67
CA GLN A 35 -0.29 -2.76 1.72
C GLN A 35 -0.67 -3.16 0.30
N GLN A 36 -0.44 -4.43 -0.02
CA GLN A 36 -0.84 -4.98 -1.31
C GLN A 36 -2.35 -5.22 -1.30
N LEU A 37 -3.02 -4.77 -2.34
CA LEU A 37 -4.47 -4.94 -2.48
C LEU A 37 -4.75 -5.98 -3.56
N LEU A 38 -5.50 -7.01 -3.19
CA LEU A 38 -5.81 -8.13 -4.07
C LEU A 38 -7.30 -8.21 -4.32
N CYS A 39 -7.67 -8.63 -5.53
CA CYS A 39 -9.06 -8.91 -5.85
C CYS A 39 -9.50 -10.20 -5.17
N ARG A 40 -10.67 -10.17 -4.52
CA ARG A 40 -11.20 -11.33 -3.81
C ARG A 40 -12.38 -11.99 -4.51
N ASN A 41 -12.75 -11.51 -5.67
CA ASN A 41 -13.89 -12.03 -6.39
C ASN A 41 -13.50 -13.27 -7.20
N PRO A 42 -14.06 -14.47 -6.90
CA PRO A 42 -13.69 -15.68 -7.61
C PRO A 42 -14.07 -15.67 -9.09
N ARG A 43 -14.97 -14.78 -9.49
CA ARG A 43 -15.37 -14.64 -10.89
C ARG A 43 -14.55 -13.63 -11.66
N CYS A 44 -13.66 -12.91 -10.97
CA CYS A 44 -12.85 -11.91 -11.60
C CYS A 44 -11.55 -12.54 -12.12
N PRO A 45 -11.11 -12.21 -13.35
CA PRO A 45 -9.83 -12.74 -13.85
C PRO A 45 -8.63 -12.25 -13.06
N LYS A 46 -8.82 -11.24 -12.23
CA LYS A 46 -7.77 -10.71 -11.37
C LYS A 46 -7.81 -11.28 -9.95
N MET A 47 -8.60 -12.32 -9.72
CA MET A 47 -8.68 -12.92 -8.38
C MET A 47 -7.30 -13.27 -7.85
N ASP A 48 -7.02 -12.88 -6.60
CA ASP A 48 -5.74 -13.09 -5.91
C ASP A 48 -4.56 -12.40 -6.58
N ARG A 49 -4.83 -11.49 -7.49
CA ARG A 49 -3.77 -10.70 -8.13
C ARG A 49 -3.78 -9.30 -7.58
N GLU A 50 -2.61 -8.68 -7.55
CA GLU A 50 -2.49 -7.31 -7.10
C GLU A 50 -3.18 -6.38 -8.09
N VAL A 51 -4.14 -5.60 -7.58
CA VAL A 51 -4.84 -4.60 -8.38
C VAL A 51 -4.52 -3.20 -7.93
N GLY A 52 -3.77 -3.07 -6.85
CA GLY A 52 -3.35 -1.76 -6.36
C GLY A 52 -2.55 -1.89 -5.08
N GLN A 53 -2.16 -0.74 -4.54
CA GLN A 53 -1.43 -0.65 -3.29
C GLN A 53 -1.96 0.52 -2.49
N ALA A 54 -2.05 0.34 -1.18
CA ALA A 54 -2.33 1.42 -0.25
C ALA A 54 -1.04 1.79 0.45
N ARG A 55 -0.71 3.08 0.48
CA ARG A 55 0.51 3.58 1.10
C ARG A 55 0.11 4.53 2.23
N CYS A 56 0.79 4.38 3.36
CA CYS A 56 0.56 5.24 4.51
C CYS A 56 1.91 5.69 5.05
N VAL A 57 2.10 7.00 5.15
CA VAL A 57 3.33 7.56 5.70
C VAL A 57 3.27 7.48 7.21
N LEU A 58 4.19 6.74 7.81
CA LEU A 58 4.27 6.58 9.25
C LEU A 58 5.18 7.61 9.90
N TYR A 59 6.18 8.08 9.17
CA TYR A 59 7.11 9.06 9.66
C TYR A 59 7.64 9.89 8.50
N PRO A 60 7.68 11.20 8.61
CA PRO A 60 7.11 12.01 9.69
C PRO A 60 5.59 11.99 9.67
N PRO A 61 4.93 12.19 10.82
CA PRO A 61 3.46 12.15 10.87
C PRO A 61 2.85 13.31 10.10
N GLU A 62 1.81 13.02 9.33
CA GLU A 62 1.19 14.03 8.47
C GLU A 62 0.22 14.92 9.22
N GLU A 63 -0.34 14.44 10.32
CA GLU A 63 -1.29 15.22 11.11
C GLU A 63 -0.66 16.42 11.78
N ALA A 64 0.64 16.54 11.67
CA ALA A 64 1.35 17.71 12.20
C ALA A 64 1.12 18.98 11.39
N GLN A 65 0.42 18.86 10.30
CA GLN A 65 0.15 19.99 9.41
C GLN A 65 -0.85 20.96 10.01
#